data_c6bbccb8d6776ae2b32201f7bcac6eda
#
_entry.id   c6bbccb8d6776ae2b32201f7bcac6eda
#
_cell.length_a   1.000
_cell.length_b   1.000
_cell.length_c   1.000
_cell.angle_alpha   90.00
_cell.angle_beta   90.00
_cell.angle_gamma   90.00
#
_symmetry.space_group_name_H-M   'P 1'
#
loop_
_entity.id
_entity.type
_entity.pdbx_description
1 polymer ?
#
loop_
_entity_poly.entity_id
_entity_poly.type
_entity_poly.pdbx_seq_one_letter_code
_entity_poly.pdbx_strand_id
1 'polypeptide(L)'
;MNERKKVTVPDLGRWRESGRRISMITAYDAMFARIVDEAGVDVILVGDSVGMVVQGHSNTIPVDLGEMVYHTRNVARAGTKALVVGDLPFGSYQASSQQAVESSIALTKAGAECVKLEGGVHVADAIAAITRVDIPVMGHIGLTPQSFHRMGGHKVQGRVEGYEAGSRNRLLEDAYAVEQAGACAVVIEGVPMELATEITMKVGIPTIGIGAGNGCNGQVLVLHDVLGLSDSNLKFVKHYADLRRTSISAVKQYVDEVSTGAWPDADHSFT
;
A
#
# COMPACT_ATOMS: atom_id res chain seq x y z
N MET A 1 6.59 -20.65 -22.14
CA MET A 1 5.86 -19.86 -21.12
C MET A 1 5.78 -18.45 -21.63
N ASN A 2 4.56 -17.86 -21.76
CA ASN A 2 4.46 -16.46 -22.14
C ASN A 2 5.07 -15.61 -21.02
N GLU A 3 6.05 -14.82 -21.34
CA GLU A 3 6.70 -13.91 -20.39
C GLU A 3 5.66 -12.90 -19.89
N ARG A 4 5.50 -12.77 -18.56
CA ARG A 4 4.56 -11.83 -17.95
C ARG A 4 4.90 -10.40 -18.39
N LYS A 5 3.93 -9.69 -18.97
CA LYS A 5 4.10 -8.29 -19.38
C LYS A 5 4.15 -7.37 -18.15
N LYS A 6 4.88 -6.26 -18.28
CA LYS A 6 4.88 -5.18 -17.29
C LYS A 6 3.47 -4.62 -17.13
N VAL A 7 3.01 -4.52 -15.88
CA VAL A 7 1.74 -3.92 -15.52
C VAL A 7 1.87 -2.39 -15.55
N THR A 8 0.90 -1.74 -16.17
CA THR A 8 0.84 -0.28 -16.33
C THR A 8 -0.44 0.29 -15.74
N VAL A 9 -0.47 1.59 -15.46
CA VAL A 9 -1.67 2.25 -14.93
C VAL A 9 -2.92 2.02 -15.78
N PRO A 10 -2.88 2.11 -17.15
CA PRO A 10 -4.05 1.80 -17.97
C PRO A 10 -4.56 0.35 -17.85
N ASP A 11 -3.72 -0.60 -17.43
CA ASP A 11 -4.17 -1.98 -17.22
C ASP A 11 -5.20 -2.07 -16.09
N LEU A 12 -5.05 -1.26 -15.04
CA LEU A 12 -5.97 -1.26 -13.91
C LEU A 12 -7.41 -0.94 -14.35
N GLY A 13 -7.57 0.07 -15.21
CA GLY A 13 -8.87 0.43 -15.79
C GLY A 13 -9.45 -0.70 -16.65
N ARG A 14 -8.64 -1.26 -17.57
CA ARG A 14 -9.06 -2.40 -18.39
C ARG A 14 -9.47 -3.62 -17.58
N TRP A 15 -8.78 -3.90 -16.48
CA TRP A 15 -9.13 -5.03 -15.61
C TRP A 15 -10.44 -4.80 -14.86
N ARG A 16 -10.69 -3.57 -14.41
CA ARG A 16 -11.99 -3.21 -13.85
C ARG A 16 -13.12 -3.48 -14.86
N GLU A 17 -12.98 -3.02 -16.10
CA GLU A 17 -13.97 -3.19 -17.15
C GLU A 17 -14.20 -4.67 -17.50
N SER A 18 -13.15 -5.48 -17.51
CA SER A 18 -13.24 -6.92 -17.78
C SER A 18 -13.65 -7.77 -16.57
N GLY A 19 -13.80 -7.18 -15.39
CA GLY A 19 -14.08 -7.90 -14.14
C GLY A 19 -12.89 -8.67 -13.57
N ARG A 20 -11.67 -8.47 -14.10
CA ARG A 20 -10.45 -9.09 -13.53
C ARG A 20 -10.08 -8.42 -12.21
N ARG A 21 -9.85 -9.23 -11.18
CA ARG A 21 -9.43 -8.74 -9.86
C ARG A 21 -7.97 -8.31 -9.87
N ILE A 22 -7.67 -7.25 -9.10
CA ILE A 22 -6.34 -6.66 -8.95
C ILE A 22 -5.76 -7.12 -7.62
N SER A 23 -4.59 -7.75 -7.66
CA SER A 23 -3.82 -8.09 -6.47
C SER A 23 -2.78 -7.01 -6.18
N MET A 24 -2.79 -6.48 -4.96
CA MET A 24 -1.83 -5.48 -4.50
C MET A 24 -1.25 -5.89 -3.16
N ILE A 25 0.05 -5.68 -2.97
CA ILE A 25 0.74 -5.99 -1.71
C ILE A 25 1.85 -4.97 -1.44
N THR A 26 2.21 -4.75 -0.18
CA THR A 26 3.32 -3.86 0.13
C THR A 26 4.67 -4.56 -0.06
N ALA A 27 5.70 -3.80 -0.43
CA ALA A 27 7.10 -4.21 -0.30
C ALA A 27 7.97 -2.97 -0.07
N TYR A 28 9.11 -3.15 0.62
CA TYR A 28 9.93 -2.02 1.08
C TYR A 28 11.40 -2.17 0.69
N ASP A 29 11.78 -3.27 0.06
CA ASP A 29 13.13 -3.57 -0.40
C ASP A 29 13.13 -4.41 -1.69
N ALA A 30 14.30 -4.55 -2.30
CA ALA A 30 14.45 -5.25 -3.58
C ALA A 30 14.26 -6.76 -3.47
N MET A 31 14.52 -7.38 -2.31
CA MET A 31 14.37 -8.83 -2.13
C MET A 31 12.90 -9.20 -2.11
N PHE A 32 12.12 -8.59 -1.22
CA PHE A 32 10.69 -8.83 -1.14
C PHE A 32 9.95 -8.37 -2.40
N ALA A 33 10.39 -7.27 -3.05
CA ALA A 33 9.84 -6.86 -4.33
C ALA A 33 9.95 -7.96 -5.40
N ARG A 34 11.10 -8.64 -5.51
CA ARG A 34 11.26 -9.78 -6.42
C ARG A 34 10.38 -10.96 -6.05
N ILE A 35 10.33 -11.33 -4.77
CA ILE A 35 9.51 -12.45 -4.28
C ILE A 35 8.02 -12.24 -4.64
N VAL A 36 7.47 -11.05 -4.37
CA VAL A 36 6.06 -10.78 -4.67
C VAL A 36 5.80 -10.65 -6.17
N ASP A 37 6.76 -10.16 -6.94
CA ASP A 37 6.66 -10.12 -8.40
C ASP A 37 6.68 -11.51 -9.03
N GLU A 38 7.58 -12.39 -8.59
CA GLU A 38 7.63 -13.80 -8.99
C GLU A 38 6.35 -14.54 -8.61
N ALA A 39 5.72 -14.19 -7.47
CA ALA A 39 4.41 -14.71 -7.07
C ALA A 39 3.26 -14.20 -7.95
N GLY A 40 3.50 -13.21 -8.82
CA GLY A 40 2.52 -12.75 -9.79
C GLY A 40 1.62 -11.59 -9.35
N VAL A 41 1.99 -10.86 -8.28
CA VAL A 41 1.25 -9.68 -7.81
C VAL A 41 1.18 -8.60 -8.89
N ASP A 42 0.03 -7.95 -9.05
CA ASP A 42 -0.17 -6.94 -10.08
C ASP A 42 0.43 -5.58 -9.70
N VAL A 43 0.32 -5.20 -8.42
CA VAL A 43 0.74 -3.89 -7.92
C VAL A 43 1.55 -4.06 -6.64
N ILE A 44 2.71 -3.42 -6.58
CA ILE A 44 3.52 -3.31 -5.38
C ILE A 44 3.37 -1.90 -4.81
N LEU A 45 2.94 -1.81 -3.55
CA LEU A 45 2.87 -0.56 -2.80
C LEU A 45 4.11 -0.39 -1.92
N VAL A 46 4.85 0.67 -2.14
CA VAL A 46 5.81 1.16 -1.16
C VAL A 46 5.05 2.11 -0.25
N GLY A 47 4.46 1.54 0.82
CA GLY A 47 3.56 2.25 1.72
C GLY A 47 4.28 2.89 2.90
N ASP A 48 3.73 3.97 3.47
CA ASP A 48 4.21 4.58 4.72
C ASP A 48 4.00 3.66 5.94
N SER A 49 3.26 2.55 5.78
CA SER A 49 3.24 1.42 6.71
C SER A 49 4.64 0.84 7.01
N VAL A 50 5.66 1.15 6.19
CA VAL A 50 7.09 0.90 6.48
C VAL A 50 7.46 1.38 7.88
N GLY A 51 6.94 2.52 8.31
CA GLY A 51 7.14 3.06 9.66
C GLY A 51 6.77 2.07 10.75
N MET A 52 5.67 1.34 10.57
CA MET A 52 5.19 0.38 11.57
C MET A 52 5.90 -0.97 11.48
N VAL A 53 6.03 -1.54 10.27
CA VAL A 53 6.45 -2.94 10.10
C VAL A 53 7.96 -3.13 9.89
N VAL A 54 8.69 -2.05 9.58
CA VAL A 54 10.15 -2.08 9.39
C VAL A 54 10.87 -1.20 10.41
N GLN A 55 10.36 0.03 10.66
CA GLN A 55 11.03 1.00 11.53
C GLN A 55 10.60 0.90 13.00
N GLY A 56 9.49 0.18 13.29
CA GLY A 56 9.01 -0.04 14.67
C GLY A 56 8.25 1.14 15.28
N HIS A 57 7.76 2.09 14.46
CA HIS A 57 6.88 3.15 14.93
C HIS A 57 5.47 2.63 15.27
N SER A 58 4.78 3.34 16.15
CA SER A 58 3.41 2.99 16.55
C SER A 58 2.33 3.39 15.51
N ASN A 59 2.68 4.24 14.55
CA ASN A 59 1.83 4.70 13.44
C ASN A 59 2.71 5.19 12.28
N THR A 60 2.09 5.63 11.18
CA THR A 60 2.79 6.02 9.95
C THR A 60 3.29 7.48 9.94
N ILE A 61 2.84 8.32 10.88
CA ILE A 61 3.11 9.77 10.89
C ILE A 61 4.60 10.15 10.91
N PRO A 62 5.49 9.41 11.62
CA PRO A 62 6.91 9.76 11.66
C PRO A 62 7.68 9.56 10.35
N VAL A 63 7.13 8.78 9.40
CA VAL A 63 7.81 8.49 8.13
C VAL A 63 7.95 9.77 7.30
N ASP A 64 9.17 10.06 6.85
CA ASP A 64 9.45 11.22 6.01
C ASP A 64 9.55 10.88 4.51
N LEU A 65 9.56 11.93 3.67
CA LEU A 65 9.65 11.78 2.22
C LEU A 65 10.98 11.15 1.77
N GLY A 66 12.09 11.44 2.46
CA GLY A 66 13.40 10.88 2.13
C GLY A 66 13.43 9.36 2.32
N GLU A 67 12.79 8.87 3.38
CA GLU A 67 12.62 7.44 3.66
C GLU A 67 11.76 6.77 2.57
N MET A 68 10.65 7.40 2.19
CA MET A 68 9.80 6.88 1.12
C MET A 68 10.52 6.86 -0.23
N VAL A 69 11.32 7.88 -0.55
CA VAL A 69 12.19 7.92 -1.73
C VAL A 69 13.24 6.80 -1.67
N TYR A 70 13.84 6.55 -0.50
CA TYR A 70 14.80 5.46 -0.33
C TYR A 70 14.18 4.09 -0.58
N HIS A 71 13.06 3.77 0.05
CA HIS A 71 12.37 2.50 -0.10
C HIS A 71 11.82 2.30 -1.52
N THR A 72 11.23 3.34 -2.11
CA THR A 72 10.74 3.32 -3.50
C THR A 72 11.88 3.01 -4.48
N ARG A 73 13.04 3.61 -4.31
CA ARG A 73 14.23 3.35 -5.14
C ARG A 73 14.69 1.90 -5.02
N ASN A 74 14.68 1.32 -3.82
CA ASN A 74 15.06 -0.07 -3.60
C ASN A 74 14.10 -1.04 -4.28
N VAL A 75 12.80 -0.81 -4.17
CA VAL A 75 11.77 -1.62 -4.83
C VAL A 75 11.86 -1.49 -6.35
N ALA A 76 11.98 -0.28 -6.89
CA ALA A 76 12.06 -0.03 -8.33
C ALA A 76 13.29 -0.71 -8.97
N ARG A 77 14.44 -0.75 -8.26
CA ARG A 77 15.66 -1.44 -8.72
C ARG A 77 15.53 -2.95 -8.80
N ALA A 78 14.50 -3.54 -8.22
CA ALA A 78 14.22 -4.97 -8.39
C ALA A 78 13.83 -5.34 -9.83
N GLY A 79 13.41 -4.38 -10.66
CA GLY A 79 13.06 -4.61 -12.06
C GLY A 79 11.79 -5.42 -12.24
N THR A 80 10.80 -5.21 -11.37
CA THR A 80 9.55 -5.98 -11.31
C THR A 80 8.63 -5.75 -12.50
N LYS A 81 7.80 -6.73 -12.82
CA LYS A 81 6.69 -6.61 -13.77
C LYS A 81 5.44 -6.00 -13.13
N ALA A 82 5.30 -6.04 -11.82
CA ALA A 82 4.25 -5.37 -11.08
C ALA A 82 4.38 -3.84 -11.17
N LEU A 83 3.26 -3.12 -11.21
CA LEU A 83 3.20 -1.66 -11.13
C LEU A 83 3.73 -1.20 -9.76
N VAL A 84 4.67 -0.28 -9.72
CA VAL A 84 5.22 0.27 -8.46
C VAL A 84 4.48 1.56 -8.09
N VAL A 85 3.82 1.54 -6.93
CA VAL A 85 3.11 2.70 -6.35
C VAL A 85 3.90 3.18 -5.13
N GLY A 86 4.25 4.47 -5.08
CA GLY A 86 4.93 5.09 -3.94
C GLY A 86 3.98 5.97 -3.12
N ASP A 87 3.98 5.79 -1.80
CA ASP A 87 3.15 6.58 -0.89
C ASP A 87 3.75 7.96 -0.62
N LEU A 88 2.92 8.99 -0.66
CA LEU A 88 3.23 10.31 -0.13
C LEU A 88 3.00 10.28 1.39
N PRO A 89 4.05 10.40 2.22
CA PRO A 89 3.91 10.32 3.67
C PRO A 89 3.27 11.58 4.23
N PHE A 90 2.84 11.52 5.49
CA PHE A 90 2.27 12.67 6.20
C PHE A 90 3.22 13.87 6.16
N GLY A 91 2.67 15.06 5.92
CA GLY A 91 3.44 16.31 5.82
C GLY A 91 4.06 16.59 4.46
N SER A 92 3.95 15.67 3.48
CA SER A 92 4.55 15.84 2.15
C SER A 92 3.61 16.39 1.07
N TYR A 93 2.28 16.52 1.36
CA TYR A 93 1.30 16.99 0.37
C TYR A 93 0.17 17.85 0.96
N GLN A 94 0.04 17.89 2.30
CA GLN A 94 -1.10 18.57 2.94
C GLN A 94 -0.99 20.10 2.95
N ALA A 95 0.22 20.65 2.93
CA ALA A 95 0.42 22.10 3.11
C ALA A 95 0.08 22.89 1.85
N SER A 96 0.29 22.35 0.65
CA SER A 96 -0.05 23.00 -0.63
C SER A 96 -0.02 22.02 -1.79
N SER A 97 -0.73 22.34 -2.88
CA SER A 97 -0.66 21.60 -4.14
C SER A 97 0.75 21.63 -4.76
N GLN A 98 1.51 22.71 -4.58
CA GLN A 98 2.91 22.78 -5.03
C GLN A 98 3.76 21.74 -4.32
N GLN A 99 3.68 21.65 -2.98
CA GLN A 99 4.39 20.65 -2.19
C GLN A 99 4.03 19.23 -2.64
N ALA A 100 2.74 18.98 -2.88
CA ALA A 100 2.26 17.68 -3.35
C ALA A 100 2.90 17.28 -4.69
N VAL A 101 3.01 18.21 -5.63
CA VAL A 101 3.69 18.02 -6.93
C VAL A 101 5.19 17.75 -6.75
N GLU A 102 5.88 18.56 -5.95
CA GLU A 102 7.33 18.41 -5.70
C GLU A 102 7.66 17.04 -5.06
N SER A 103 6.87 16.63 -4.07
CA SER A 103 7.00 15.34 -3.41
C SER A 103 6.73 14.17 -4.36
N SER A 104 5.71 14.31 -5.21
CA SER A 104 5.37 13.31 -6.23
C SER A 104 6.48 13.15 -7.27
N ILE A 105 7.09 14.25 -7.70
CA ILE A 105 8.25 14.25 -8.60
C ILE A 105 9.43 13.49 -7.95
N ALA A 106 9.67 13.68 -6.65
CA ALA A 106 10.74 12.99 -5.94
C ALA A 106 10.53 11.46 -5.93
N LEU A 107 9.30 11.00 -5.67
CA LEU A 107 8.95 9.57 -5.71
C LEU A 107 9.02 9.01 -7.14
N THR A 108 8.52 9.75 -8.14
CA THR A 108 8.58 9.33 -9.55
C THR A 108 10.03 9.18 -10.01
N LYS A 109 10.91 10.12 -9.65
CA LYS A 109 12.35 10.01 -9.92
C LYS A 109 13.03 8.86 -9.18
N ALA A 110 12.47 8.42 -8.05
CA ALA A 110 12.93 7.22 -7.35
C ALA A 110 12.47 5.92 -8.00
N GLY A 111 11.51 6.00 -8.94
CA GLY A 111 11.01 4.87 -9.72
C GLY A 111 9.57 4.47 -9.42
N ALA A 112 8.81 5.29 -8.69
CA ALA A 112 7.35 5.12 -8.61
C ALA A 112 6.72 5.42 -9.98
N GLU A 113 5.81 4.55 -10.41
CA GLU A 113 5.05 4.68 -11.66
C GLU A 113 3.65 5.28 -11.40
N CYS A 114 3.27 5.35 -10.14
CA CYS A 114 2.06 5.99 -9.62
C CYS A 114 2.37 6.42 -8.19
N VAL A 115 1.80 7.52 -7.72
CA VAL A 115 1.90 7.94 -6.32
C VAL A 115 0.57 7.72 -5.61
N LYS A 116 0.60 7.42 -4.28
CA LYS A 116 -0.62 7.32 -3.47
C LYS A 116 -0.65 8.44 -2.42
N LEU A 117 -1.82 8.94 -2.11
CA LEU A 117 -2.04 9.89 -1.02
C LEU A 117 -3.40 9.69 -0.36
N GLU A 118 -3.52 10.11 0.90
CA GLU A 118 -4.69 9.89 1.74
C GLU A 118 -5.58 11.12 1.83
N GLY A 119 -6.87 10.90 1.68
CA GLY A 119 -7.92 11.89 1.82
C GLY A 119 -8.90 11.87 0.66
N GLY A 120 -9.99 12.61 0.82
CA GLY A 120 -11.05 12.77 -0.16
C GLY A 120 -11.13 14.21 -0.67
N VAL A 121 -12.30 14.84 -0.50
CA VAL A 121 -12.58 16.22 -0.97
C VAL A 121 -11.47 17.22 -0.60
N HIS A 122 -10.91 17.14 0.61
CA HIS A 122 -9.93 18.12 1.10
C HIS A 122 -8.55 18.01 0.45
N VAL A 123 -8.26 16.95 -0.31
CA VAL A 123 -7.01 16.76 -1.07
C VAL A 123 -7.22 16.74 -2.58
N ALA A 124 -8.44 16.97 -3.05
CA ALA A 124 -8.77 16.93 -4.47
C ALA A 124 -7.90 17.90 -5.30
N ASP A 125 -7.63 19.11 -4.79
CA ASP A 125 -6.75 20.07 -5.45
C ASP A 125 -5.30 19.58 -5.58
N ALA A 126 -4.79 18.86 -4.58
CA ALA A 126 -3.47 18.25 -4.64
C ALA A 126 -3.43 17.13 -5.69
N ILE A 127 -4.45 16.25 -5.71
CA ILE A 127 -4.58 15.20 -6.74
C ILE A 127 -4.61 15.83 -8.14
N ALA A 128 -5.47 16.84 -8.35
CA ALA A 128 -5.59 17.52 -9.63
C ALA A 128 -4.29 18.25 -10.07
N ALA A 129 -3.52 18.76 -9.13
CA ALA A 129 -2.23 19.39 -9.42
C ALA A 129 -1.18 18.35 -9.85
N ILE A 130 -1.12 17.19 -9.19
CA ILE A 130 -0.20 16.09 -9.50
C ILE A 130 -0.55 15.50 -10.87
N THR A 131 -1.84 15.23 -11.14
CA THR A 131 -2.27 14.63 -12.42
C THR A 131 -2.03 15.55 -13.61
N ARG A 132 -2.11 16.89 -13.43
CA ARG A 132 -1.80 17.88 -14.48
C ARG A 132 -0.34 17.90 -14.92
N VAL A 133 0.57 17.35 -14.14
CA VAL A 133 1.99 17.19 -14.50
C VAL A 133 2.31 15.75 -14.94
N ASP A 134 1.31 15.01 -15.40
CA ASP A 134 1.40 13.66 -15.97
C ASP A 134 1.89 12.58 -14.96
N ILE A 135 1.71 12.79 -13.66
CA ILE A 135 1.99 11.80 -12.64
C ILE A 135 0.67 11.11 -12.25
N PRO A 136 0.53 9.77 -12.45
CA PRO A 136 -0.66 9.04 -12.05
C PRO A 136 -0.82 9.04 -10.52
N VAL A 137 -2.07 9.18 -10.06
CA VAL A 137 -2.39 9.21 -8.62
C VAL A 137 -3.37 8.10 -8.26
N MET A 138 -3.08 7.37 -7.20
CA MET A 138 -4.01 6.49 -6.51
C MET A 138 -4.50 7.21 -5.24
N GLY A 139 -5.80 7.41 -5.09
CA GLY A 139 -6.38 7.97 -3.88
C GLY A 139 -6.47 6.94 -2.75
N HIS A 140 -6.74 7.41 -1.52
CA HIS A 140 -6.99 6.54 -0.39
C HIS A 140 -8.02 7.18 0.56
N ILE A 141 -9.18 6.55 0.71
CA ILE A 141 -10.31 7.03 1.52
C ILE A 141 -10.74 5.99 2.55
N GLY A 142 -11.59 6.42 3.47
CA GLY A 142 -12.05 5.60 4.58
C GLY A 142 -11.20 5.82 5.83
N LEU A 143 -10.72 4.75 6.43
CA LEU A 143 -9.67 4.84 7.43
C LEU A 143 -8.39 5.26 6.73
N THR A 144 -7.86 6.40 7.12
CA THR A 144 -6.59 6.92 6.61
C THR A 144 -5.58 6.95 7.76
N PRO A 145 -4.54 6.06 7.76
CA PRO A 145 -3.57 5.97 8.85
C PRO A 145 -2.90 7.29 9.22
N GLN A 146 -2.65 8.17 8.26
CA GLN A 146 -2.11 9.52 8.50
C GLN A 146 -3.06 10.42 9.28
N SER A 147 -4.35 10.10 9.32
CA SER A 147 -5.36 10.81 10.13
C SER A 147 -5.55 10.21 11.54
N PHE A 148 -4.63 9.38 12.01
CA PHE A 148 -4.70 8.63 13.28
C PHE A 148 -5.16 9.49 14.46
N HIS A 149 -4.55 10.67 14.65
CA HIS A 149 -4.88 11.56 15.76
C HIS A 149 -6.28 12.18 15.61
N ARG A 150 -6.66 12.60 14.40
CA ARG A 150 -7.99 13.14 14.12
C ARG A 150 -9.10 12.11 14.33
N MET A 151 -8.85 10.86 13.96
CA MET A 151 -9.83 9.77 14.12
C MET A 151 -9.84 9.17 15.52
N GLY A 152 -8.83 9.46 16.35
CA GLY A 152 -8.66 8.86 17.68
C GLY A 152 -8.39 7.36 17.61
N GLY A 153 -7.55 6.94 16.66
CA GLY A 153 -7.14 5.55 16.42
C GLY A 153 -7.68 4.96 15.12
N HIS A 154 -7.41 3.68 14.91
CA HIS A 154 -7.87 2.93 13.73
C HIS A 154 -9.35 2.56 13.88
N LYS A 155 -10.25 3.41 13.40
CA LYS A 155 -11.71 3.21 13.50
C LYS A 155 -12.32 2.99 12.13
N VAL A 156 -13.24 2.02 12.03
CA VAL A 156 -14.06 1.78 10.84
C VAL A 156 -14.86 3.04 10.51
N GLN A 157 -14.76 3.51 9.28
CA GLN A 157 -15.43 4.69 8.75
C GLN A 157 -16.72 4.29 8.01
N GLY A 158 -17.68 5.21 7.86
CA GLY A 158 -18.90 4.99 7.08
C GLY A 158 -20.01 4.20 7.79
N ARG A 159 -19.94 4.03 9.11
CA ARG A 159 -21.01 3.38 9.91
C ARG A 159 -22.15 4.32 10.26
N VAL A 160 -21.89 5.62 10.26
CA VAL A 160 -22.85 6.66 10.64
C VAL A 160 -23.28 7.38 9.38
N GLU A 161 -24.60 7.61 9.26
CA GLU A 161 -25.17 8.45 8.20
C GLU A 161 -24.76 9.91 8.40
N GLY A 162 -24.75 10.70 7.32
CA GLY A 162 -24.44 12.13 7.37
C GLY A 162 -23.29 12.54 6.47
N TYR A 163 -22.87 13.81 6.59
CA TYR A 163 -21.83 14.45 5.78
C TYR A 163 -20.59 14.85 6.59
N GLU A 164 -20.55 14.46 7.85
CA GLU A 164 -19.39 14.69 8.71
C GLU A 164 -18.22 13.80 8.32
N ALA A 165 -17.02 14.19 8.69
CA ALA A 165 -15.83 13.40 8.39
C ALA A 165 -15.96 11.96 8.88
N GLY A 166 -15.79 10.99 7.98
CA GLY A 166 -15.91 9.56 8.26
C GLY A 166 -17.34 9.02 8.26
N SER A 167 -18.35 9.82 7.95
CA SER A 167 -19.73 9.36 7.74
C SER A 167 -19.93 8.78 6.34
N ARG A 168 -21.05 8.07 6.14
CA ARG A 168 -21.39 7.38 4.90
C ARG A 168 -21.40 8.29 3.67
N ASN A 169 -22.21 9.36 3.71
CA ASN A 169 -22.37 10.23 2.55
C ASN A 169 -21.07 11.00 2.24
N ARG A 170 -20.30 11.36 3.29
CA ARG A 170 -18.99 11.97 3.10
C ARG A 170 -18.01 11.06 2.36
N LEU A 171 -18.01 9.75 2.66
CA LEU A 171 -17.14 8.80 1.94
C LEU A 171 -17.54 8.62 0.46
N LEU A 172 -18.83 8.73 0.15
CA LEU A 172 -19.30 8.78 -1.24
C LEU A 172 -18.81 10.05 -1.95
N GLU A 173 -18.89 11.21 -1.29
CA GLU A 173 -18.34 12.46 -1.81
C GLU A 173 -16.80 12.41 -1.96
N ASP A 174 -16.11 11.83 -0.98
CA ASP A 174 -14.66 11.67 -1.02
C ASP A 174 -14.23 10.81 -2.22
N ALA A 175 -14.92 9.68 -2.48
CA ALA A 175 -14.64 8.81 -3.61
C ALA A 175 -14.86 9.53 -4.95
N TYR A 176 -15.96 10.27 -5.07
CA TYR A 176 -16.27 11.06 -6.26
C TYR A 176 -15.26 12.18 -6.50
N ALA A 177 -14.89 12.92 -5.45
CA ALA A 177 -13.93 14.00 -5.54
C ALA A 177 -12.53 13.51 -5.98
N VAL A 178 -12.10 12.36 -5.46
CA VAL A 178 -10.84 11.70 -5.86
C VAL A 178 -10.86 11.32 -7.34
N GLU A 179 -11.95 10.74 -7.81
CA GLU A 179 -12.13 10.42 -9.23
C GLU A 179 -12.12 11.67 -10.11
N GLN A 180 -12.92 12.70 -9.77
CA GLN A 180 -13.01 13.94 -10.54
C GLN A 180 -11.69 14.72 -10.58
N ALA A 181 -10.86 14.58 -9.56
CA ALA A 181 -9.51 15.14 -9.53
C ALA A 181 -8.52 14.40 -10.45
N GLY A 182 -8.93 13.29 -11.08
CA GLY A 182 -8.14 12.55 -12.07
C GLY A 182 -7.34 11.38 -11.49
N ALA A 183 -7.67 10.89 -10.30
CA ALA A 183 -7.05 9.68 -9.78
C ALA A 183 -7.32 8.48 -10.70
N CYS A 184 -6.33 7.60 -10.88
CA CYS A 184 -6.41 6.41 -11.71
C CYS A 184 -6.98 5.18 -10.98
N ALA A 185 -7.03 5.22 -9.65
CA ALA A 185 -7.59 4.19 -8.77
C ALA A 185 -7.80 4.78 -7.37
N VAL A 186 -8.54 4.08 -6.51
CA VAL A 186 -8.73 4.49 -5.11
C VAL A 186 -8.67 3.29 -4.17
N VAL A 187 -7.89 3.41 -3.09
CA VAL A 187 -7.91 2.48 -1.96
C VAL A 187 -9.08 2.83 -1.05
N ILE A 188 -9.82 1.82 -0.59
CA ILE A 188 -10.92 1.95 0.38
C ILE A 188 -10.54 1.12 1.60
N GLU A 189 -10.22 1.77 2.71
CA GLU A 189 -9.77 1.09 3.92
C GLU A 189 -10.78 1.21 5.06
N GLY A 190 -10.99 0.09 5.77
CA GLY A 190 -11.76 0.07 7.01
C GLY A 190 -13.18 0.62 6.88
N VAL A 191 -13.88 0.24 5.81
CA VAL A 191 -15.24 0.68 5.46
C VAL A 191 -16.18 -0.54 5.44
N PRO A 192 -17.44 -0.44 5.89
CA PRO A 192 -18.41 -1.52 5.76
C PRO A 192 -18.52 -2.04 4.33
N MET A 193 -18.60 -3.36 4.15
CA MET A 193 -18.60 -4.03 2.84
C MET A 193 -19.69 -3.48 1.90
N GLU A 194 -20.87 -3.21 2.42
CA GLU A 194 -22.01 -2.68 1.64
C GLU A 194 -21.68 -1.29 1.07
N LEU A 195 -21.08 -0.41 1.88
CA LEU A 195 -20.70 0.92 1.44
C LEU A 195 -19.52 0.88 0.45
N ALA A 196 -18.52 0.04 0.69
CA ALA A 196 -17.41 -0.14 -0.24
C ALA A 196 -17.88 -0.68 -1.60
N THR A 197 -18.86 -1.61 -1.60
CA THR A 197 -19.50 -2.11 -2.81
C THR A 197 -20.26 -1.02 -3.54
N GLU A 198 -21.02 -0.19 -2.81
CA GLU A 198 -21.75 0.95 -3.38
C GLU A 198 -20.80 1.97 -4.02
N ILE A 199 -19.71 2.34 -3.33
CA ILE A 199 -18.66 3.21 -3.88
C ILE A 199 -18.12 2.61 -5.18
N THR A 200 -17.75 1.33 -5.17
CA THR A 200 -17.20 0.62 -6.33
C THR A 200 -18.13 0.67 -7.56
N MET A 201 -19.44 0.60 -7.33
CA MET A 201 -20.44 0.70 -8.41
C MET A 201 -20.60 2.13 -8.93
N LYS A 202 -20.38 3.15 -8.10
CA LYS A 202 -20.63 4.55 -8.44
C LYS A 202 -19.45 5.25 -9.10
N VAL A 203 -18.20 4.84 -8.78
CA VAL A 203 -17.01 5.43 -9.40
C VAL A 203 -16.61 4.70 -10.67
N GLY A 204 -16.03 5.42 -11.63
CA GLY A 204 -15.51 4.87 -12.89
C GLY A 204 -14.10 4.32 -12.80
N ILE A 205 -13.37 4.58 -11.69
CA ILE A 205 -12.01 4.13 -11.48
C ILE A 205 -11.94 2.83 -10.66
N PRO A 206 -10.88 2.01 -10.78
CA PRO A 206 -10.67 0.81 -9.95
C PRO A 206 -10.64 1.13 -8.47
N THR A 207 -11.32 0.30 -7.67
CA THR A 207 -11.27 0.34 -6.20
C THR A 207 -10.46 -0.82 -5.65
N ILE A 208 -9.58 -0.54 -4.68
CA ILE A 208 -8.72 -1.52 -4.01
C ILE A 208 -9.11 -1.56 -2.53
N GLY A 209 -9.63 -2.68 -2.05
CA GLY A 209 -10.12 -2.81 -0.68
C GLY A 209 -9.02 -3.27 0.28
N ILE A 210 -9.09 -2.77 1.51
CA ILE A 210 -8.42 -3.32 2.69
C ILE A 210 -9.34 -3.18 3.91
N GLY A 211 -9.78 -4.30 4.49
CA GLY A 211 -10.80 -4.25 5.53
C GLY A 211 -12.13 -3.65 5.04
N ALA A 212 -12.44 -3.78 3.75
CA ALA A 212 -13.61 -3.21 3.08
C ALA A 212 -14.50 -4.28 2.39
N GLY A 213 -14.27 -5.56 2.69
CA GLY A 213 -14.97 -6.68 2.07
C GLY A 213 -14.48 -6.98 0.65
N ASN A 214 -15.19 -7.88 -0.04
CA ASN A 214 -14.78 -8.40 -1.35
C ASN A 214 -15.46 -7.69 -2.55
N GLY A 215 -16.22 -6.62 -2.30
CA GLY A 215 -16.95 -5.88 -3.34
C GLY A 215 -16.09 -4.96 -4.21
N CYS A 216 -14.85 -4.62 -3.77
CA CYS A 216 -13.90 -3.82 -4.54
C CYS A 216 -13.32 -4.59 -5.74
N ASN A 217 -12.75 -3.87 -6.72
CA ASN A 217 -12.11 -4.46 -7.90
C ASN A 217 -10.79 -5.17 -7.59
N GLY A 218 -10.14 -4.83 -6.48
CA GLY A 218 -8.90 -5.46 -6.01
C GLY A 218 -8.80 -5.46 -4.50
N GLN A 219 -7.69 -6.02 -3.99
CA GLN A 219 -7.38 -6.05 -2.56
C GLN A 219 -5.90 -5.71 -2.33
N VAL A 220 -5.61 -4.99 -1.24
CA VAL A 220 -4.26 -4.77 -0.76
C VAL A 220 -4.11 -5.29 0.66
N LEU A 221 -2.95 -5.85 0.97
CA LEU A 221 -2.53 -6.20 2.33
C LEU A 221 -1.05 -5.83 2.54
N VAL A 222 -0.68 -5.64 3.80
CA VAL A 222 0.71 -5.49 4.20
C VAL A 222 1.40 -6.85 4.12
N LEU A 223 2.55 -6.93 3.45
CA LEU A 223 3.28 -8.20 3.23
C LEU A 223 3.62 -8.90 4.54
N HIS A 224 4.04 -8.15 5.56
CA HIS A 224 4.40 -8.70 6.88
C HIS A 224 3.23 -9.40 7.55
N ASP A 225 2.01 -8.90 7.36
CA ASP A 225 0.79 -9.54 7.85
C ASP A 225 0.48 -10.81 7.05
N VAL A 226 0.55 -10.75 5.73
CA VAL A 226 0.31 -11.90 4.83
C VAL A 226 1.24 -13.07 5.16
N LEU A 227 2.51 -12.78 5.46
CA LEU A 227 3.54 -13.77 5.75
C LEU A 227 3.60 -14.20 7.23
N GLY A 228 2.78 -13.59 8.10
CA GLY A 228 2.81 -13.88 9.55
C GLY A 228 4.14 -13.49 10.20
N LEU A 229 4.74 -12.38 9.77
CA LEU A 229 5.91 -11.76 10.40
C LEU A 229 5.52 -10.83 11.53
N SER A 230 4.39 -10.12 11.41
CA SER A 230 3.80 -9.26 12.43
C SER A 230 2.94 -10.05 13.40
N ASP A 231 2.78 -9.55 14.64
CA ASP A 231 1.82 -10.07 15.62
C ASP A 231 0.41 -9.45 15.43
N SER A 232 0.07 -9.01 14.21
CA SER A 232 -1.18 -8.36 13.87
C SER A 232 -2.36 -9.34 13.99
N ASN A 233 -3.39 -8.95 14.77
CA ASN A 233 -4.65 -9.67 14.93
C ASN A 233 -5.83 -8.91 14.27
N LEU A 234 -5.58 -8.18 13.19
CA LEU A 234 -6.61 -7.43 12.48
C LEU A 234 -7.61 -8.40 11.82
N LYS A 235 -8.90 -8.18 12.05
CA LYS A 235 -9.99 -9.07 11.58
C LYS A 235 -9.93 -9.36 10.07
N PHE A 236 -9.46 -8.42 9.27
CA PHE A 236 -9.41 -8.51 7.81
C PHE A 236 -8.11 -9.13 7.28
N VAL A 237 -7.14 -9.41 8.16
CA VAL A 237 -5.88 -10.05 7.78
C VAL A 237 -6.04 -11.57 7.84
N LYS A 238 -5.61 -12.23 6.77
CA LYS A 238 -5.39 -13.66 6.72
C LYS A 238 -3.89 -13.92 6.60
N HIS A 239 -3.32 -14.60 7.58
CA HIS A 239 -1.96 -15.09 7.50
C HIS A 239 -1.91 -16.31 6.57
N TYR A 240 -1.09 -16.27 5.54
CA TYR A 240 -0.86 -17.37 4.60
C TYR A 240 0.38 -18.19 4.96
N ALA A 241 1.21 -17.69 5.86
CA ALA A 241 2.39 -18.35 6.41
C ALA A 241 2.59 -17.94 7.88
N ASP A 242 3.55 -18.60 8.56
CA ASP A 242 4.00 -18.27 9.92
C ASP A 242 5.53 -18.10 9.89
N LEU A 243 5.98 -17.08 9.15
CA LEU A 243 7.41 -16.84 8.98
C LEU A 243 8.09 -16.36 10.26
N ARG A 244 7.36 -15.69 11.16
CA ARG A 244 7.91 -15.27 12.45
C ARG A 244 8.38 -16.49 13.26
N ARG A 245 7.53 -17.51 13.41
CA ARG A 245 7.87 -18.73 14.14
C ARG A 245 8.99 -19.50 13.45
N THR A 246 8.91 -19.65 12.11
CA THR A 246 9.93 -20.32 11.31
C THR A 246 11.29 -19.64 11.45
N SER A 247 11.34 -18.29 11.36
CA SER A 247 12.58 -17.53 11.51
C SER A 247 13.17 -17.65 12.92
N ILE A 248 12.34 -17.59 13.96
CA ILE A 248 12.79 -17.78 15.35
C ILE A 248 13.40 -19.17 15.52
N SER A 249 12.75 -20.23 14.99
CA SER A 249 13.27 -21.58 15.07
C SER A 249 14.62 -21.75 14.35
N ALA A 250 14.74 -21.22 13.14
CA ALA A 250 15.97 -21.30 12.37
C ALA A 250 17.14 -20.55 13.06
N VAL A 251 16.88 -19.36 13.60
CA VAL A 251 17.91 -18.59 14.32
C VAL A 251 18.30 -19.30 15.63
N LYS A 252 17.35 -19.92 16.36
CA LYS A 252 17.69 -20.70 17.56
C LYS A 252 18.58 -21.88 17.22
N GLN A 253 18.28 -22.63 16.17
CA GLN A 253 19.12 -23.74 15.73
C GLN A 253 20.55 -23.25 15.40
N TYR A 254 20.70 -22.16 14.66
CA TYR A 254 22.01 -21.56 14.40
C TYR A 254 22.77 -21.18 15.68
N VAL A 255 22.08 -20.57 16.65
CA VAL A 255 22.68 -20.21 17.94
C VAL A 255 23.16 -21.46 18.70
N ASP A 256 22.38 -22.52 18.72
CA ASP A 256 22.72 -23.78 19.39
C ASP A 256 23.92 -24.47 18.71
N GLU A 257 23.96 -24.53 17.39
CA GLU A 257 25.05 -25.11 16.63
C GLU A 257 26.37 -24.33 16.81
N VAL A 258 26.32 -23.00 16.81
CA VAL A 258 27.49 -22.15 17.10
C VAL A 258 27.98 -22.39 18.54
N SER A 259 27.05 -22.46 19.53
CA SER A 259 27.42 -22.62 20.95
C SER A 259 28.06 -23.98 21.25
N THR A 260 27.68 -25.00 20.50
CA THR A 260 28.22 -26.36 20.65
C THR A 260 29.43 -26.63 19.76
N GLY A 261 29.82 -25.71 18.88
CA GLY A 261 30.89 -25.89 17.88
C GLY A 261 30.52 -26.83 16.75
N ALA A 262 29.24 -27.15 16.56
CA ALA A 262 28.75 -27.93 15.41
C ALA A 262 28.75 -27.13 14.11
N TRP A 263 28.73 -25.80 14.21
CA TRP A 263 28.83 -24.87 13.08
C TRP A 263 30.04 -23.95 13.26
N PRO A 264 30.87 -23.65 12.21
CA PRO A 264 30.78 -24.26 10.88
C PRO A 264 31.34 -25.69 10.86
N ASP A 265 30.79 -26.53 10.01
CA ASP A 265 31.32 -27.86 9.70
C ASP A 265 32.40 -27.81 8.59
N ALA A 266 32.94 -28.99 8.19
CA ALA A 266 33.99 -29.08 7.20
C ALA A 266 33.56 -28.59 5.79
N ASP A 267 32.29 -28.76 5.43
CA ASP A 267 31.75 -28.36 4.14
C ASP A 267 31.55 -26.83 4.04
N HIS A 268 31.49 -26.15 5.18
CA HIS A 268 31.34 -24.69 5.29
C HIS A 268 32.63 -24.01 5.75
N SER A 269 33.81 -24.70 5.70
CA SER A 269 35.10 -24.16 6.14
C SER A 269 36.08 -24.11 4.96
N PHE A 270 36.84 -23.02 4.85
CA PHE A 270 37.93 -22.93 3.89
C PHE A 270 39.15 -23.67 4.43
N THR A 271 39.82 -24.50 3.59
CA THR A 271 41.07 -25.19 3.87
C THR A 271 42.24 -24.41 3.29
#